data_1c7f1e29dbb787b33a8de110c6610c17
#
_entry.id   1c7f1e29dbb787b33a8de110c6610c17
#
_cell.length_a   1.000
_cell.length_b   1.000
_cell.length_c   1.000
_cell.angle_alpha   90.00
_cell.angle_beta   90.00
_cell.angle_gamma   90.00
#
_symmetry.space_group_name_H-M   'P 1'
#
loop_
_entity.id
_entity.type
_entity.pdbx_description
1 polymer ?
#
loop_
_entity_poly.entity_id
_entity_poly.type
_entity_poly.pdbx_seq_one_letter_code
_entity_poly.pdbx_strand_id
1 'polypeptide(L)'
;MVTNKRKKLVIAPSLLAADFSDLKSEINYCNDSDCTWLHLDIMDQQFVPNLSFGPDVVKDIRKHSDLFFDVHLMVSNPFDMLDSFIDAGANGISFHIEATESRFTFPPKILINKIKRANLLCGIAIKPKTGFKIIEKYMEFIDYVVVMSVEPGFAGQKFIPESIDKIKEIRSFIDEKNLTDQVSIQCDGGIKLHNAKDVINAGANVLVAGSEVFQSEDPIDTINKMNQL
;
A
#
# COMPACT_ATOMS: atom_id res chain seq x y z
N MET A 1 -6.59 -7.16 31.69
CA MET A 1 -7.18 -7.17 30.34
C MET A 1 -6.38 -6.19 29.50
N VAL A 2 -5.51 -6.67 28.60
CA VAL A 2 -4.80 -5.82 27.64
C VAL A 2 -5.84 -5.41 26.61
N THR A 3 -6.26 -4.14 26.64
CA THR A 3 -7.11 -3.59 25.57
C THR A 3 -6.28 -3.56 24.32
N ASN A 4 -6.52 -4.53 23.45
CA ASN A 4 -5.91 -4.64 22.12
C ASN A 4 -6.40 -3.43 21.28
N LYS A 5 -5.74 -2.28 21.38
CA LYS A 5 -6.05 -1.10 20.58
C LYS A 5 -5.52 -1.39 19.18
N ARG A 6 -6.39 -1.88 18.29
CA ARG A 6 -6.10 -1.90 16.85
C ARG A 6 -5.68 -0.50 16.43
N LYS A 7 -4.67 -0.41 15.53
CA LYS A 7 -4.29 0.87 14.92
C LYS A 7 -5.53 1.48 14.24
N LYS A 8 -5.59 2.83 14.22
CA LYS A 8 -6.68 3.56 13.56
C LYS A 8 -6.79 3.14 12.10
N LEU A 9 -8.01 3.07 11.57
CA LEU A 9 -8.26 2.87 10.15
C LEU A 9 -7.64 4.01 9.34
N VAL A 10 -7.01 3.66 8.23
CA VAL A 10 -6.41 4.58 7.25
C VAL A 10 -6.99 4.26 5.88
N ILE A 11 -7.52 5.26 5.23
CA ILE A 11 -7.85 5.19 3.80
C ILE A 11 -6.69 5.83 3.03
N ALA A 12 -6.17 5.10 2.04
CA ALA A 12 -5.08 5.51 1.17
C ALA A 12 -5.58 5.56 -0.28
N PRO A 13 -6.05 6.71 -0.79
CA PRO A 13 -6.44 6.84 -2.18
C PRO A 13 -5.26 6.53 -3.11
N SER A 14 -5.47 5.63 -4.11
CA SER A 14 -4.42 5.29 -5.08
C SER A 14 -4.52 6.18 -6.31
N LEU A 15 -3.46 6.96 -6.55
CA LEU A 15 -3.36 7.84 -7.72
C LEU A 15 -3.33 7.09 -9.05
N LEU A 16 -3.16 5.76 -9.06
CA LEU A 16 -3.25 4.97 -10.29
C LEU A 16 -4.62 5.10 -11.00
N ALA A 17 -5.67 5.44 -10.26
CA ALA A 17 -7.01 5.62 -10.80
C ALA A 17 -7.40 7.09 -11.03
N ALA A 18 -6.51 8.04 -10.74
CA ALA A 18 -6.69 9.47 -10.90
C ALA A 18 -6.46 9.92 -12.36
N ASP A 19 -6.87 11.12 -12.69
CA ASP A 19 -6.50 11.77 -13.97
C ASP A 19 -5.06 12.28 -13.92
N PHE A 20 -4.16 11.58 -14.61
CA PHE A 20 -2.73 11.96 -14.66
C PHE A 20 -2.47 13.30 -15.36
N SER A 21 -3.43 13.80 -16.14
CA SER A 21 -3.30 15.12 -16.77
C SER A 21 -3.51 16.28 -15.81
N ASP A 22 -4.15 16.03 -14.63
CA ASP A 22 -4.39 17.04 -13.59
C ASP A 22 -4.22 16.48 -12.16
N LEU A 23 -3.10 15.82 -11.90
CA LEU A 23 -2.77 15.22 -10.60
C LEU A 23 -2.87 16.22 -9.44
N LYS A 24 -2.64 17.52 -9.70
CA LYS A 24 -2.74 18.53 -8.66
C LYS A 24 -4.17 18.66 -8.13
N SER A 25 -5.16 18.71 -9.01
CA SER A 25 -6.57 18.77 -8.60
C SER A 25 -7.01 17.48 -7.92
N GLU A 26 -6.58 16.33 -8.42
CA GLU A 26 -6.86 15.02 -7.83
C GLU A 26 -6.32 14.91 -6.40
N ILE A 27 -5.10 15.39 -6.15
CA ILE A 27 -4.49 15.42 -4.81
C ILE A 27 -5.21 16.38 -3.87
N ASN A 28 -5.75 17.49 -4.38
CA ASN A 28 -6.52 18.43 -3.55
C ASN A 28 -7.77 17.76 -2.96
N TYR A 29 -8.44 16.86 -3.67
CA TYR A 29 -9.54 16.07 -3.07
C TYR A 29 -9.06 15.26 -1.85
N CYS A 30 -7.85 14.70 -1.93
CA CYS A 30 -7.27 13.99 -0.80
C CYS A 30 -6.89 14.93 0.34
N ASN A 31 -6.28 16.09 0.04
CA ASN A 31 -5.90 17.09 1.05
C ASN A 31 -7.11 17.68 1.80
N ASP A 32 -8.23 17.84 1.10
CA ASP A 32 -9.48 18.43 1.62
C ASP A 32 -10.37 17.40 2.33
N SER A 33 -9.97 16.13 2.35
CA SER A 33 -10.67 15.03 3.00
C SER A 33 -10.03 14.62 4.34
N ASP A 34 -10.62 13.62 5.00
CA ASP A 34 -10.09 13.02 6.23
C ASP A 34 -8.99 11.96 5.97
N CYS A 35 -8.49 11.79 4.73
CA CYS A 35 -7.42 10.84 4.49
C CYS A 35 -6.08 11.35 5.03
N THR A 36 -5.21 10.42 5.38
CA THR A 36 -3.87 10.73 5.90
C THR A 36 -2.75 10.17 5.04
N TRP A 37 -3.07 9.24 4.15
CA TRP A 37 -2.14 8.58 3.24
C TRP A 37 -2.56 8.79 1.79
N LEU A 38 -1.57 8.80 0.89
CA LEU A 38 -1.73 8.77 -0.56
C LEU A 38 -0.93 7.59 -1.09
N HIS A 39 -1.56 6.67 -1.81
CA HIS A 39 -0.92 5.48 -2.35
C HIS A 39 -0.43 5.70 -3.78
N LEU A 40 0.84 5.37 -4.02
CA LEU A 40 1.56 5.66 -5.25
C LEU A 40 2.06 4.35 -5.88
N ASP A 41 1.33 3.84 -6.85
CA ASP A 41 1.62 2.59 -7.56
C ASP A 41 2.69 2.80 -8.63
N ILE A 42 3.89 2.29 -8.41
CA ILE A 42 5.04 2.41 -9.32
C ILE A 42 5.24 1.11 -10.08
N MET A 43 5.18 1.18 -11.40
CA MET A 43 5.21 0.04 -12.31
C MET A 43 6.25 0.24 -13.42
N ASP A 44 6.99 -0.82 -13.77
CA ASP A 44 8.11 -0.79 -14.71
C ASP A 44 7.87 -1.53 -16.03
N GLN A 45 6.65 -2.03 -16.27
CA GLN A 45 6.31 -2.86 -17.44
C GLN A 45 7.14 -4.17 -17.55
N GLN A 46 7.78 -4.59 -16.46
CA GLN A 46 8.52 -5.86 -16.38
C GLN A 46 7.97 -6.75 -15.28
N PHE A 47 7.79 -6.23 -14.08
CA PHE A 47 7.19 -6.97 -12.96
C PHE A 47 5.68 -7.14 -13.14
N VAL A 48 5.02 -6.13 -13.71
CA VAL A 48 3.62 -6.09 -14.10
C VAL A 48 3.48 -5.60 -15.55
N PRO A 49 2.39 -5.97 -16.28
CA PRO A 49 2.23 -5.60 -17.71
C PRO A 49 1.77 -4.16 -17.93
N ASN A 50 2.11 -3.24 -17.03
CA ASN A 50 1.76 -1.83 -17.09
C ASN A 50 2.94 -0.96 -16.68
N LEU A 51 2.92 0.30 -17.13
CA LEU A 51 3.85 1.35 -16.75
C LEU A 51 3.06 2.50 -16.15
N SER A 52 3.46 2.99 -14.98
CA SER A 52 2.78 4.13 -14.35
C SER A 52 3.65 5.40 -14.43
N PHE A 53 4.15 5.88 -13.31
CA PHE A 53 4.96 7.09 -13.24
C PHE A 53 6.21 6.86 -12.39
N GLY A 54 7.17 7.79 -12.52
CA GLY A 54 8.47 7.69 -11.87
C GLY A 54 8.67 8.69 -10.73
N PRO A 55 9.89 8.73 -10.15
CA PRO A 55 10.22 9.54 -8.99
C PRO A 55 10.06 11.05 -9.24
N ASP A 56 10.27 11.54 -10.45
CA ASP A 56 10.09 12.97 -10.76
C ASP A 56 8.64 13.42 -10.58
N VAL A 57 7.67 12.59 -10.99
CA VAL A 57 6.24 12.86 -10.73
C VAL A 57 5.97 12.89 -9.24
N VAL A 58 6.50 11.90 -8.48
CA VAL A 58 6.34 11.87 -7.01
C VAL A 58 6.92 13.12 -6.36
N LYS A 59 8.10 13.56 -6.79
CA LYS A 59 8.75 14.78 -6.32
C LYS A 59 7.94 16.05 -6.63
N ASP A 60 7.31 16.10 -7.79
CA ASP A 60 6.51 17.26 -8.18
C ASP A 60 5.18 17.32 -7.40
N ILE A 61 4.49 16.20 -7.25
CA ILE A 61 3.25 16.15 -6.46
C ILE A 61 3.49 16.33 -4.96
N ARG A 62 4.68 15.98 -4.43
CA ARG A 62 5.05 16.21 -3.03
C ARG A 62 4.91 17.67 -2.61
N LYS A 63 5.14 18.60 -3.53
CA LYS A 63 5.03 20.06 -3.31
C LYS A 63 3.59 20.52 -3.04
N HIS A 64 2.60 19.67 -3.33
CA HIS A 64 1.17 19.97 -3.25
C HIS A 64 0.43 19.25 -2.13
N SER A 65 1.11 18.43 -1.32
CA SER A 65 0.45 17.67 -0.26
C SER A 65 1.41 17.32 0.88
N ASP A 66 0.95 17.39 2.12
CA ASP A 66 1.65 16.93 3.31
C ASP A 66 1.21 15.54 3.77
N LEU A 67 0.33 14.87 3.01
CA LEU A 67 -0.12 13.52 3.29
C LEU A 67 1.07 12.55 3.31
N PHE A 68 0.90 11.42 3.99
CA PHE A 68 1.87 10.33 3.97
C PHE A 68 1.92 9.69 2.57
N PHE A 69 3.05 9.78 1.88
CA PHE A 69 3.26 9.15 0.57
C PHE A 69 3.72 7.71 0.75
N ASP A 70 2.81 6.78 0.48
CA ASP A 70 3.03 5.34 0.50
C ASP A 70 3.39 4.86 -0.91
N VAL A 71 4.67 4.69 -1.18
CA VAL A 71 5.19 4.25 -2.48
C VAL A 71 5.17 2.73 -2.55
N HIS A 72 4.40 2.19 -3.48
CA HIS A 72 4.27 0.75 -3.73
C HIS A 72 5.05 0.36 -4.99
N LEU A 73 6.18 -0.31 -4.81
CA LEU A 73 7.07 -0.70 -5.90
C LEU A 73 6.66 -2.05 -6.51
N MET A 74 5.95 -2.00 -7.61
CA MET A 74 5.64 -3.13 -8.50
C MET A 74 6.66 -3.18 -9.65
N VAL A 75 7.94 -3.37 -9.30
CA VAL A 75 9.07 -3.31 -10.22
C VAL A 75 9.97 -4.53 -10.08
N SER A 76 10.66 -4.89 -11.15
CA SER A 76 11.51 -6.09 -11.22
C SER A 76 12.78 -5.98 -10.36
N ASN A 77 13.31 -4.77 -10.17
CA ASN A 77 14.46 -4.52 -9.29
C ASN A 77 14.19 -3.32 -8.36
N PRO A 78 13.49 -3.54 -7.23
CA PRO A 78 13.12 -2.46 -6.33
C PRO A 78 14.33 -1.79 -5.66
N PHE A 79 15.45 -2.49 -5.46
CA PHE A 79 16.63 -1.93 -4.79
C PHE A 79 17.21 -0.71 -5.52
N ASP A 80 17.28 -0.76 -6.85
CA ASP A 80 17.88 0.30 -7.67
C ASP A 80 17.02 1.57 -7.69
N MET A 81 15.74 1.45 -7.33
CA MET A 81 14.79 2.58 -7.32
C MET A 81 14.65 3.25 -5.94
N LEU A 82 15.12 2.61 -4.86
CA LEU A 82 14.88 3.11 -3.49
C LEU A 82 15.37 4.54 -3.28
N ASP A 83 16.62 4.86 -3.67
CA ASP A 83 17.19 6.19 -3.43
C ASP A 83 16.36 7.28 -4.14
N SER A 84 15.94 7.03 -5.37
CA SER A 84 15.15 7.98 -6.16
C SER A 84 13.80 8.30 -5.50
N PHE A 85 13.11 7.31 -4.92
CA PHE A 85 11.84 7.54 -4.24
C PHE A 85 12.00 8.10 -2.82
N ILE A 86 13.09 7.77 -2.12
CA ILE A 86 13.47 8.42 -0.86
C ILE A 86 13.68 9.92 -1.10
N ASP A 87 14.47 10.28 -2.13
CA ASP A 87 14.75 11.68 -2.49
C ASP A 87 13.53 12.42 -3.05
N ALA A 88 12.57 11.68 -3.63
CA ALA A 88 11.29 12.24 -4.09
C ALA A 88 10.32 12.58 -2.96
N GLY A 89 10.61 12.16 -1.72
CA GLY A 89 9.81 12.50 -0.54
C GLY A 89 8.78 11.44 -0.14
N ALA A 90 9.04 10.16 -0.43
CA ALA A 90 8.29 9.05 0.13
C ALA A 90 8.35 9.07 1.66
N ASN A 91 7.26 8.65 2.33
CA ASN A 91 7.21 8.44 3.77
C ASN A 91 7.20 6.94 4.13
N GLY A 92 6.72 6.11 3.22
CA GLY A 92 6.78 4.66 3.27
C GLY A 92 7.08 4.08 1.90
N ILE A 93 7.78 2.95 1.88
CA ILE A 93 8.04 2.20 0.66
C ILE A 93 7.73 0.73 0.90
N SER A 94 6.88 0.15 0.06
CA SER A 94 6.66 -1.29 -0.02
C SER A 94 7.22 -1.85 -1.32
N PHE A 95 7.68 -3.09 -1.24
CA PHE A 95 8.17 -3.85 -2.39
C PHE A 95 7.61 -5.27 -2.37
N HIS A 96 7.44 -5.85 -3.53
CA HIS A 96 6.98 -7.22 -3.65
C HIS A 96 8.06 -8.22 -3.27
N ILE A 97 7.71 -9.20 -2.43
CA ILE A 97 8.63 -10.29 -2.05
C ILE A 97 9.07 -11.07 -3.30
N GLU A 98 8.18 -11.24 -4.26
CA GLU A 98 8.44 -11.97 -5.52
C GLU A 98 9.49 -11.27 -6.41
N ALA A 99 9.67 -9.95 -6.27
CA ALA A 99 10.72 -9.22 -6.97
C ALA A 99 12.13 -9.50 -6.40
N THR A 100 12.23 -10.16 -5.25
CA THR A 100 13.49 -10.46 -4.56
C THR A 100 13.94 -11.93 -4.72
N GLU A 101 13.19 -12.73 -5.45
CA GLU A 101 13.48 -14.17 -5.63
C GLU A 101 14.51 -14.46 -6.73
N SER A 102 14.80 -13.48 -7.58
CA SER A 102 15.80 -13.63 -8.64
C SER A 102 17.22 -13.55 -8.07
N ARG A 103 18.13 -14.38 -8.60
CA ARG A 103 19.57 -14.29 -8.29
C ARG A 103 20.23 -12.96 -8.70
N PHE A 104 19.53 -12.15 -9.49
CA PHE A 104 19.99 -10.83 -9.92
C PHE A 104 19.45 -9.68 -9.09
N THR A 105 18.64 -9.98 -8.05
CA THR A 105 18.05 -8.99 -7.14
C THR A 105 18.63 -9.13 -5.74
N PHE A 106 18.46 -8.08 -4.94
CA PHE A 106 18.94 -8.09 -3.56
C PHE A 106 17.99 -8.82 -2.63
N PRO A 107 18.51 -9.54 -1.60
CA PRO A 107 17.68 -10.17 -0.57
C PRO A 107 16.80 -9.16 0.16
N PRO A 108 15.57 -9.55 0.59
CA PRO A 108 14.63 -8.65 1.28
C PRO A 108 15.22 -7.86 2.45
N LYS A 109 16.08 -8.49 3.25
CA LYS A 109 16.73 -7.82 4.40
C LYS A 109 17.56 -6.60 4.01
N ILE A 110 18.15 -6.60 2.81
CA ILE A 110 18.95 -5.45 2.32
C ILE A 110 18.02 -4.28 2.00
N LEU A 111 16.89 -4.55 1.33
CA LEU A 111 15.89 -3.53 1.02
C LEU A 111 15.29 -2.97 2.31
N ILE A 112 14.84 -3.84 3.23
CA ILE A 112 14.29 -3.44 4.54
C ILE A 112 15.27 -2.51 5.27
N ASN A 113 16.53 -2.92 5.39
CA ASN A 113 17.55 -2.14 6.08
C ASN A 113 17.79 -0.78 5.40
N LYS A 114 17.78 -0.71 4.07
CA LYS A 114 17.97 0.54 3.33
C LYS A 114 16.80 1.51 3.55
N ILE A 115 15.56 1.02 3.47
CA ILE A 115 14.35 1.82 3.74
C ILE A 115 14.33 2.31 5.19
N LYS A 116 14.59 1.43 6.16
CA LYS A 116 14.61 1.78 7.59
C LYS A 116 15.72 2.78 7.95
N ARG A 117 16.90 2.71 7.32
CA ARG A 117 17.98 3.69 7.51
C ARG A 117 17.64 5.08 7.00
N ALA A 118 16.73 5.18 6.04
CA ALA A 118 16.18 6.45 5.58
C ALA A 118 15.05 7.00 6.48
N ASN A 119 14.77 6.34 7.62
CA ASN A 119 13.66 6.65 8.53
C ASN A 119 12.27 6.58 7.88
N LEU A 120 12.09 5.73 6.88
CA LEU A 120 10.80 5.49 6.24
C LEU A 120 10.13 4.24 6.82
N LEU A 121 8.79 4.18 6.72
CA LEU A 121 8.06 2.94 6.94
C LEU A 121 8.37 1.95 5.83
N CYS A 122 8.64 0.70 6.21
CA CYS A 122 8.97 -0.38 5.28
C CYS A 122 7.82 -1.39 5.21
N GLY A 123 7.30 -1.62 4.00
CA GLY A 123 6.30 -2.64 3.70
C GLY A 123 6.84 -3.78 2.84
N ILE A 124 6.24 -4.98 3.00
CA ILE A 124 6.38 -6.08 2.05
C ILE A 124 5.02 -6.38 1.45
N ALA A 125 4.96 -6.39 0.11
CA ALA A 125 3.77 -6.77 -0.64
C ALA A 125 3.83 -8.24 -1.08
N ILE A 126 2.66 -8.89 -1.09
CA ILE A 126 2.48 -10.27 -1.58
C ILE A 126 1.33 -10.33 -2.59
N LYS A 127 1.57 -11.02 -3.71
CA LYS A 127 0.55 -11.25 -4.75
C LYS A 127 -0.58 -12.14 -4.24
N PRO A 128 -1.75 -12.19 -4.93
CA PRO A 128 -2.87 -13.01 -4.49
C PRO A 128 -2.51 -14.49 -4.30
N LYS A 129 -1.65 -15.05 -5.15
CA LYS A 129 -1.23 -16.44 -5.09
C LYS A 129 -0.06 -16.74 -4.15
N THR A 130 0.60 -15.71 -3.64
CA THR A 130 1.73 -15.85 -2.72
C THR A 130 1.23 -16.04 -1.30
N GLY A 131 1.62 -17.15 -0.66
CA GLY A 131 1.25 -17.46 0.72
C GLY A 131 2.00 -16.60 1.73
N PHE A 132 1.37 -16.31 2.86
CA PHE A 132 1.95 -15.52 3.95
C PHE A 132 3.28 -16.07 4.48
N LYS A 133 3.43 -17.39 4.53
CA LYS A 133 4.60 -18.08 5.09
C LYS A 133 5.96 -17.60 4.50
N ILE A 134 5.95 -17.10 3.27
CA ILE A 134 7.16 -16.59 2.59
C ILE A 134 7.71 -15.36 3.30
N ILE A 135 6.83 -14.50 3.85
CA ILE A 135 7.21 -13.25 4.51
C ILE A 135 7.23 -13.34 6.03
N GLU A 136 6.73 -14.43 6.64
CA GLU A 136 6.61 -14.61 8.10
C GLU A 136 7.90 -14.22 8.86
N LYS A 137 9.05 -14.66 8.35
CA LYS A 137 10.37 -14.39 8.94
C LYS A 137 10.83 -12.92 8.87
N TYR A 138 10.09 -12.06 8.18
CA TYR A 138 10.40 -10.63 8.05
C TYR A 138 9.48 -9.75 8.89
N MET A 139 8.42 -10.30 9.47
CA MET A 139 7.37 -9.54 10.15
C MET A 139 7.89 -8.65 11.29
N GLU A 140 8.93 -9.08 12.01
CA GLU A 140 9.53 -8.29 13.10
C GLU A 140 10.39 -7.10 12.60
N PHE A 141 10.66 -7.03 11.29
CA PHE A 141 11.55 -6.01 10.70
C PHE A 141 10.81 -4.97 9.87
N ILE A 142 9.51 -5.16 9.64
CA ILE A 142 8.69 -4.29 8.78
C ILE A 142 7.62 -3.56 9.60
N ASP A 143 7.01 -2.55 8.98
CA ASP A 143 5.96 -1.73 9.57
C ASP A 143 4.57 -2.06 9.03
N TYR A 144 4.50 -2.65 7.83
CA TYR A 144 3.23 -3.07 7.24
C TYR A 144 3.40 -4.19 6.20
N VAL A 145 2.31 -4.93 6.00
CA VAL A 145 2.18 -5.93 4.92
C VAL A 145 1.13 -5.44 3.94
N VAL A 146 1.46 -5.44 2.65
CA VAL A 146 0.50 -5.18 1.58
C VAL A 146 -0.03 -6.50 1.05
N VAL A 147 -1.30 -6.77 1.31
CA VAL A 147 -2.02 -7.92 0.76
C VAL A 147 -2.70 -7.48 -0.53
N MET A 148 -2.19 -7.96 -1.66
CA MET A 148 -2.85 -7.72 -2.94
C MET A 148 -4.16 -8.52 -2.99
N SER A 149 -5.25 -7.82 -3.22
CA SER A 149 -6.59 -8.40 -3.42
C SER A 149 -7.06 -8.34 -4.89
N VAL A 150 -6.12 -8.03 -5.78
CA VAL A 150 -6.20 -8.17 -7.24
C VAL A 150 -4.84 -8.60 -7.77
N GLU A 151 -4.74 -9.07 -9.00
CA GLU A 151 -3.42 -9.20 -9.64
C GLU A 151 -2.86 -7.79 -9.90
N PRO A 152 -1.60 -7.51 -9.44
CA PRO A 152 -1.03 -6.16 -9.60
C PRO A 152 -0.89 -5.76 -11.07
N GLY A 153 -1.05 -4.45 -11.37
CA GLY A 153 -0.82 -3.90 -12.70
C GLY A 153 -1.88 -2.94 -13.23
N PHE A 154 -3.15 -3.06 -12.85
CA PHE A 154 -4.22 -2.20 -13.37
C PHE A 154 -5.20 -1.79 -12.27
N ALA A 155 -5.70 -0.56 -12.35
CA ALA A 155 -6.79 -0.08 -11.50
C ALA A 155 -8.16 -0.68 -11.92
N GLY A 156 -9.16 -0.59 -11.04
CA GLY A 156 -10.55 -0.94 -11.35
C GLY A 156 -10.86 -2.44 -11.43
N GLN A 157 -9.95 -3.31 -11.04
CA GLN A 157 -10.16 -4.77 -11.00
C GLN A 157 -11.14 -5.17 -9.89
N LYS A 158 -11.76 -6.35 -10.06
CA LYS A 158 -12.64 -6.95 -9.04
C LYS A 158 -11.83 -7.52 -7.90
N PHE A 159 -12.29 -7.26 -6.68
CA PHE A 159 -11.75 -7.83 -5.45
C PHE A 159 -11.72 -9.37 -5.48
N ILE A 160 -10.62 -9.98 -5.08
CA ILE A 160 -10.45 -11.43 -4.94
C ILE A 160 -10.85 -11.83 -3.51
N PRO A 161 -12.00 -12.54 -3.31
CA PRO A 161 -12.52 -12.82 -1.97
C PRO A 161 -11.58 -13.63 -1.06
N GLU A 162 -10.74 -14.48 -1.65
CA GLU A 162 -9.76 -15.32 -0.94
C GLU A 162 -8.71 -14.49 -0.20
N SER A 163 -8.55 -13.20 -0.54
CA SER A 163 -7.69 -12.26 0.18
C SER A 163 -8.13 -12.06 1.63
N ILE A 164 -9.42 -12.22 1.92
CA ILE A 164 -9.98 -12.14 3.28
C ILE A 164 -9.34 -13.17 4.22
N ASP A 165 -9.19 -14.40 3.75
CA ASP A 165 -8.63 -15.46 4.60
C ASP A 165 -7.12 -15.26 4.82
N LYS A 166 -6.42 -14.73 3.81
CA LYS A 166 -5.01 -14.34 3.94
C LYS A 166 -4.84 -13.19 4.95
N ILE A 167 -5.72 -12.19 4.94
CA ILE A 167 -5.70 -11.10 5.92
C ILE A 167 -5.92 -11.63 7.34
N LYS A 168 -6.86 -12.56 7.54
CA LYS A 168 -7.10 -13.21 8.83
C LYS A 168 -5.89 -14.01 9.32
N GLU A 169 -5.24 -14.77 8.43
CA GLU A 169 -4.01 -15.51 8.73
C GLU A 169 -2.91 -14.57 9.24
N ILE A 170 -2.64 -13.48 8.51
CA ILE A 170 -1.65 -12.47 8.90
C ILE A 170 -2.03 -11.79 10.21
N ARG A 171 -3.31 -11.46 10.41
CA ARG A 171 -3.80 -10.83 11.64
C ARG A 171 -3.59 -11.74 12.85
N SER A 172 -3.94 -13.02 12.72
CA SER A 172 -3.72 -14.01 13.78
C SER A 172 -2.24 -14.11 14.15
N PHE A 173 -1.35 -14.17 13.17
CA PHE A 173 0.09 -14.19 13.42
C PHE A 173 0.58 -12.93 14.13
N ILE A 174 0.16 -11.74 13.69
CA ILE A 174 0.53 -10.46 14.31
C ILE A 174 0.09 -10.41 15.78
N ASP A 175 -1.12 -10.89 16.07
CA ASP A 175 -1.68 -10.90 17.43
C ASP A 175 -0.94 -11.91 18.32
N GLU A 176 -0.66 -13.13 17.82
CA GLU A 176 0.12 -14.16 18.52
C GLU A 176 1.55 -13.70 18.85
N LYS A 177 2.17 -12.94 17.97
CA LYS A 177 3.53 -12.40 18.13
C LYS A 177 3.60 -11.07 18.87
N ASN A 178 2.45 -10.51 19.30
CA ASN A 178 2.36 -9.18 19.92
C ASN A 178 2.93 -8.04 19.06
N LEU A 179 2.75 -8.12 17.73
CA LEU A 179 3.22 -7.12 16.76
C LEU A 179 2.13 -6.10 16.38
N THR A 180 0.98 -6.08 17.07
CA THR A 180 -0.19 -5.26 16.73
C THR A 180 0.11 -3.76 16.70
N ASP A 181 0.97 -3.27 17.60
CA ASP A 181 1.37 -1.87 17.63
C ASP A 181 2.45 -1.54 16.58
N GLN A 182 3.17 -2.54 16.08
CA GLN A 182 4.22 -2.38 15.10
C GLN A 182 3.72 -2.53 13.67
N VAL A 183 3.03 -3.63 13.35
CA VAL A 183 2.73 -4.02 11.97
C VAL A 183 1.27 -3.73 11.61
N SER A 184 1.07 -2.97 10.53
CA SER A 184 -0.23 -2.76 9.88
C SER A 184 -0.48 -3.79 8.78
N ILE A 185 -1.75 -4.06 8.50
CA ILE A 185 -2.16 -4.83 7.32
C ILE A 185 -2.85 -3.87 6.35
N GLN A 186 -2.24 -3.70 5.20
CA GLN A 186 -2.77 -2.93 4.08
C GLN A 186 -3.40 -3.88 3.08
N CYS A 187 -4.62 -3.59 2.64
CA CYS A 187 -5.29 -4.34 1.58
C CYS A 187 -5.37 -3.46 0.34
N ASP A 188 -4.84 -3.97 -0.77
CA ASP A 188 -4.76 -3.24 -2.02
C ASP A 188 -5.39 -4.01 -3.18
N GLY A 189 -6.40 -3.37 -3.78
CA GLY A 189 -7.08 -3.83 -4.98
C GLY A 189 -8.58 -4.10 -4.81
N GLY A 190 -9.40 -3.45 -5.63
CA GLY A 190 -10.84 -3.69 -5.69
C GLY A 190 -11.63 -3.31 -4.44
N ILE A 191 -11.06 -2.46 -3.58
CA ILE A 191 -11.72 -1.97 -2.37
C ILE A 191 -12.82 -0.97 -2.75
N LYS A 192 -14.02 -1.23 -2.23
CA LYS A 192 -15.24 -0.45 -2.43
C LYS A 192 -15.98 -0.30 -1.10
N LEU A 193 -16.86 0.70 -0.98
CA LEU A 193 -17.69 0.90 0.22
C LEU A 193 -18.42 -0.38 0.66
N HIS A 194 -18.90 -1.18 -0.29
CA HIS A 194 -19.68 -2.38 0.02
C HIS A 194 -18.86 -3.56 0.55
N ASN A 195 -17.55 -3.62 0.29
CA ASN A 195 -16.68 -4.71 0.76
C ASN A 195 -15.65 -4.28 1.82
N ALA A 196 -15.43 -2.98 2.00
CA ALA A 196 -14.41 -2.45 2.93
C ALA A 196 -14.60 -2.95 4.35
N LYS A 197 -15.85 -3.05 4.83
CA LYS A 197 -16.16 -3.53 6.19
C LYS A 197 -15.72 -4.98 6.40
N ASP A 198 -15.85 -5.85 5.40
CA ASP A 198 -15.41 -7.24 5.50
C ASP A 198 -13.88 -7.32 5.60
N VAL A 199 -13.17 -6.47 4.85
CA VAL A 199 -11.71 -6.35 4.87
C VAL A 199 -11.21 -5.85 6.22
N ILE A 200 -11.87 -4.83 6.80
CA ILE A 200 -11.57 -4.32 8.15
C ILE A 200 -11.82 -5.42 9.21
N ASN A 201 -12.94 -6.11 9.13
CA ASN A 201 -13.30 -7.19 10.05
C ASN A 201 -12.31 -8.36 9.97
N ALA A 202 -11.73 -8.62 8.80
CA ALA A 202 -10.67 -9.61 8.63
C ALA A 202 -9.35 -9.22 9.33
N GLY A 203 -9.16 -7.92 9.63
CA GLY A 203 -8.01 -7.43 10.37
C GLY A 203 -7.14 -6.40 9.64
N ALA A 204 -7.47 -5.99 8.43
CA ALA A 204 -6.80 -4.89 7.76
C ALA A 204 -7.14 -3.55 8.46
N ASN A 205 -6.17 -2.65 8.47
CA ASN A 205 -6.33 -1.31 9.03
C ASN A 205 -5.84 -0.20 8.08
N VAL A 206 -5.32 -0.55 6.91
CA VAL A 206 -5.04 0.36 5.81
C VAL A 206 -5.75 -0.16 4.56
N LEU A 207 -6.60 0.64 3.94
CA LEU A 207 -7.35 0.30 2.74
C LEU A 207 -6.93 1.18 1.58
N VAL A 208 -6.43 0.56 0.51
CA VAL A 208 -6.10 1.26 -0.73
C VAL A 208 -7.33 1.30 -1.63
N ALA A 209 -7.82 2.51 -1.92
CA ALA A 209 -9.00 2.72 -2.72
C ALA A 209 -8.70 3.66 -3.90
N GLY A 210 -8.65 3.13 -5.11
CA GLY A 210 -8.42 3.91 -6.34
C GLY A 210 -9.74 4.34 -7.00
N SER A 211 -10.28 3.48 -7.85
CA SER A 211 -11.48 3.79 -8.64
C SER A 211 -12.74 4.08 -7.81
N GLU A 212 -12.81 3.64 -6.55
CA GLU A 212 -13.92 4.02 -5.67
C GLU A 212 -13.90 5.51 -5.35
N VAL A 213 -12.71 6.06 -5.20
CA VAL A 213 -12.51 7.47 -4.87
C VAL A 213 -12.55 8.33 -6.15
N PHE A 214 -11.60 8.12 -7.06
CA PHE A 214 -11.39 9.04 -8.19
C PHE A 214 -12.39 8.93 -9.34
N GLN A 215 -13.24 7.89 -9.34
CA GLN A 215 -14.36 7.76 -10.30
C GLN A 215 -15.73 8.01 -9.65
N SER A 216 -15.76 8.46 -8.39
CA SER A 216 -17.00 8.86 -7.72
C SER A 216 -17.42 10.28 -8.12
N GLU A 217 -18.69 10.60 -7.92
CA GLU A 217 -19.22 11.96 -8.13
C GLU A 217 -18.62 12.96 -7.13
N ASP A 218 -18.29 12.51 -5.92
CA ASP A 218 -17.67 13.31 -4.85
C ASP A 218 -16.56 12.51 -4.16
N PRO A 219 -15.30 12.68 -4.59
CA PRO A 219 -14.16 12.00 -4.00
C PRO A 219 -13.96 12.29 -2.51
N ILE A 220 -14.21 13.53 -2.07
CA ILE A 220 -14.04 13.94 -0.66
C ILE A 220 -15.04 13.20 0.22
N ASP A 221 -16.33 13.24 -0.14
CA ASP A 221 -17.39 12.55 0.60
C ASP A 221 -17.17 11.04 0.62
N THR A 222 -16.70 10.47 -0.49
CA THR A 222 -16.38 9.03 -0.58
C THR A 222 -15.24 8.64 0.38
N ILE A 223 -14.15 9.39 0.43
CA ILE A 223 -13.05 9.16 1.37
C ILE A 223 -13.55 9.25 2.81
N ASN A 224 -14.33 10.31 3.13
CA ASN A 224 -14.83 10.54 4.47
C ASN A 224 -15.79 9.42 4.93
N LYS A 225 -16.66 8.94 4.04
CA LYS A 225 -17.52 7.76 4.30
C LYS A 225 -16.71 6.50 4.56
N MET A 226 -15.64 6.27 3.81
CA MET A 226 -14.77 5.11 4.03
C MET A 226 -14.04 5.20 5.37
N ASN A 227 -13.62 6.39 5.81
CA ASN A 227 -12.97 6.60 7.11
C ASN A 227 -13.90 6.38 8.31
N GLN A 228 -15.22 6.38 8.11
CA GLN A 228 -16.24 6.19 9.15
C GLN A 228 -16.67 4.72 9.33
N LEU A 229 -16.11 3.78 8.55
CA LEU A 229 -16.43 2.35 8.61
C LEU A 229 -15.82 1.70 9.86
#